data_0e1906aaaab7b9c0c3945bc4cd57fee1
#
_entry.id   0e1906aaaab7b9c0c3945bc4cd57fee1
#
_cell.length_a   1.000
_cell.length_b   1.000
_cell.length_c   1.000
_cell.angle_alpha   90.00
_cell.angle_beta   90.00
_cell.angle_gamma   90.00
#
_symmetry.space_group_name_H-M   'P 1'
#
loop_
_entity.id
_entity.type
_entity.pdbx_description
1 polymer ?
#
loop_
_entity_poly.entity_id
_entity_poly.type
_entity_poly.pdbx_seq_one_letter_code
_entity_poly.pdbx_strand_id
1 'polypeptide(L)'
;MKKILNLIAFLVAMTNTTTAQNTAQPANLTIYDSEGNLTDSYEFKYDANGNQIEETDFSSDELVGNMKRYYSYTPDGKIQAVVAHKMENGKWNVYRKNQYSYNAEGSLIGECSYQWINGTWIPFSKTELEYTELGYTKYSYEWIDAKWEVKFKDVHCISANGDFSTYYAHKGSNFVLVSKSLVGYNDAGKDKLRQTWTVQNGDEENSVYGPRTSYEYDENGNLKSETTLIYDALGRSENNYRMEYSYDENGRNTSIESYVWNDEQWVLDTIERYDYSETATCINNINSMVAKSSVKKVIDNGHINIHVDGKSYQLNGTGGL
;
A
#
# COMPACT_ATOMS: atom_id res chain seq x y z
N MET A 1 -9.36 -14.03 -20.16
CA MET A 1 -9.04 -12.60 -20.05
C MET A 1 -8.24 -12.46 -18.76
N LYS A 2 -6.99 -11.97 -18.82
CA LYS A 2 -6.11 -11.87 -17.66
C LYS A 2 -6.66 -10.80 -16.73
N LYS A 3 -7.09 -11.21 -15.54
CA LYS A 3 -7.46 -10.30 -14.45
C LYS A 3 -6.19 -9.55 -14.02
N ILE A 4 -6.14 -8.26 -14.28
CA ILE A 4 -5.14 -7.38 -13.66
C ILE A 4 -5.73 -7.05 -12.29
N LEU A 5 -5.29 -7.80 -11.30
CA LEU A 5 -5.54 -7.47 -9.91
C LEU A 5 -4.71 -6.22 -9.61
N ASN A 6 -5.33 -5.05 -9.60
CA ASN A 6 -4.73 -3.85 -9.03
C ASN A 6 -4.67 -4.06 -7.52
N LEU A 7 -3.53 -4.55 -7.05
CA LEU A 7 -3.19 -4.53 -5.65
C LEU A 7 -3.05 -3.05 -5.25
N ILE A 8 -4.13 -2.45 -4.81
CA ILE A 8 -4.10 -1.16 -4.13
C ILE A 8 -3.46 -1.44 -2.79
N ALA A 9 -2.15 -1.17 -2.69
CA ALA A 9 -1.50 -1.09 -1.41
C ALA A 9 -2.28 -0.06 -0.58
N PHE A 10 -3.02 -0.52 0.41
CA PHE A 10 -3.70 0.31 1.40
C PHE A 10 -2.60 1.00 2.21
N LEU A 11 -2.11 2.14 1.71
CA LEU A 11 -1.40 3.09 2.54
C LEU A 11 -2.48 3.77 3.37
N VAL A 12 -2.79 3.21 4.54
CA VAL A 12 -3.58 3.90 5.56
C VAL A 12 -2.77 5.12 5.95
N ALA A 13 -3.09 6.26 5.34
CA ALA A 13 -2.66 7.54 5.84
C ALA A 13 -3.36 7.73 7.19
N MET A 14 -2.71 7.30 8.27
CA MET A 14 -3.14 7.63 9.63
C MET A 14 -2.95 9.13 9.80
N THR A 15 -4.02 9.89 9.62
CA THR A 15 -4.10 11.25 10.14
C THR A 15 -4.02 11.15 11.66
N ASN A 16 -2.93 11.66 12.23
CA ASN A 16 -2.72 11.78 13.67
C ASN A 16 -3.80 12.66 14.29
N THR A 17 -4.90 12.05 14.72
CA THR A 17 -5.71 12.62 15.79
C THR A 17 -5.29 11.95 17.08
N THR A 18 -4.70 12.74 17.96
CA THR A 18 -4.25 12.38 19.30
C THR A 18 -5.39 11.87 20.19
N THR A 19 -5.65 10.58 20.12
CA THR A 19 -6.07 9.76 21.25
C THR A 19 -5.44 8.40 21.02
N ALA A 20 -4.50 8.04 21.90
CA ALA A 20 -3.87 6.73 21.88
C ALA A 20 -4.92 5.65 22.20
N GLN A 21 -5.71 5.27 21.24
CA GLN A 21 -6.32 3.96 21.22
C GLN A 21 -5.21 3.01 20.77
N ASN A 22 -4.83 2.13 21.65
CA ASN A 22 -3.87 1.04 21.39
C ASN A 22 -4.59 0.04 20.47
N THR A 23 -4.76 0.40 19.19
CA THR A 23 -5.31 -0.48 18.17
C THR A 23 -4.23 -1.50 17.85
N ALA A 24 -4.38 -2.70 18.37
CA ALA A 24 -3.49 -3.81 18.00
C ALA A 24 -3.41 -3.89 16.48
N GLN A 25 -2.19 -3.96 15.96
CA GLN A 25 -1.95 -4.11 14.53
C GLN A 25 -2.12 -5.60 14.15
N PRO A 26 -2.61 -5.92 12.94
CA PRO A 26 -2.75 -7.30 12.51
C PRO A 26 -1.38 -7.97 12.41
N ALA A 27 -1.26 -9.20 12.93
CA ALA A 27 -0.05 -10.01 12.79
C ALA A 27 -0.01 -10.68 11.42
N ASN A 28 -1.17 -11.08 10.91
CA ASN A 28 -1.32 -11.76 9.63
C ASN A 28 -2.55 -11.25 8.87
N LEU A 29 -2.48 -11.36 7.55
CA LEU A 29 -3.59 -11.23 6.62
C LEU A 29 -3.60 -12.45 5.71
N THR A 30 -4.76 -13.07 5.51
CA THR A 30 -4.95 -14.16 4.56
C THR A 30 -6.05 -13.80 3.57
N ILE A 31 -5.84 -14.14 2.30
CA ILE A 31 -6.78 -13.88 1.22
C ILE A 31 -7.21 -15.21 0.62
N TYR A 32 -8.50 -15.39 0.46
CA TYR A 32 -9.12 -16.59 -0.09
C TYR A 32 -9.92 -16.21 -1.32
N ASP A 33 -9.98 -17.12 -2.30
CA ASP A 33 -10.93 -17.02 -3.41
C ASP A 33 -12.36 -17.38 -2.95
N SER A 34 -13.33 -17.27 -3.86
CA SER A 34 -14.74 -17.59 -3.60
C SER A 34 -15.00 -19.07 -3.29
N GLU A 35 -14.07 -19.95 -3.60
CA GLU A 35 -14.14 -21.40 -3.30
C GLU A 35 -13.51 -21.72 -1.93
N GLY A 36 -12.90 -20.75 -1.27
CA GLY A 36 -12.21 -20.88 0.01
C GLY A 36 -10.76 -21.36 -0.09
N ASN A 37 -10.15 -21.33 -1.28
CA ASN A 37 -8.74 -21.63 -1.44
C ASN A 37 -7.90 -20.40 -1.06
N LEU A 38 -6.82 -20.62 -0.31
CA LEU A 38 -5.86 -19.57 0.02
C LEU A 38 -5.11 -19.12 -1.24
N THR A 39 -5.19 -17.83 -1.56
CA THR A 39 -4.50 -17.22 -2.71
C THR A 39 -3.25 -16.47 -2.29
N ASP A 40 -3.32 -15.71 -1.22
CA ASP A 40 -2.22 -14.90 -0.72
C ASP A 40 -2.23 -14.89 0.82
N SER A 41 -1.05 -14.71 1.41
CA SER A 41 -0.93 -14.48 2.84
C SER A 41 0.19 -13.49 3.14
N TYR A 42 0.01 -12.70 4.20
CA TYR A 42 0.94 -11.67 4.64
C TYR A 42 1.26 -11.87 6.12
N GLU A 43 2.53 -11.75 6.46
CA GLU A 43 3.01 -11.68 7.84
C GLU A 43 3.57 -10.28 8.09
N PHE A 44 3.19 -9.68 9.22
CA PHE A 44 3.66 -8.34 9.61
C PHE A 44 4.47 -8.41 10.91
N LYS A 45 5.54 -7.62 11.00
CA LYS A 45 6.31 -7.44 12.22
C LYS A 45 6.41 -5.97 12.56
N TYR A 46 6.36 -5.69 13.85
CA TYR A 46 6.35 -4.33 14.39
C TYR A 46 7.49 -4.13 15.39
N ASP A 47 7.95 -2.90 15.53
CA ASP A 47 8.86 -2.51 16.60
C ASP A 47 8.09 -2.28 17.92
N ALA A 48 8.82 -1.93 18.99
CA ALA A 48 8.22 -1.66 20.29
C ALA A 48 7.30 -0.43 20.33
N ASN A 49 7.36 0.43 19.31
CA ASN A 49 6.51 1.61 19.17
C ASN A 49 5.26 1.33 18.31
N GLY A 50 5.12 0.10 17.79
CA GLY A 50 4.04 -0.29 16.88
C GLY A 50 4.29 0.08 15.43
N ASN A 51 5.48 0.50 15.04
CA ASN A 51 5.80 0.75 13.65
C ASN A 51 6.08 -0.57 12.92
N GLN A 52 5.48 -0.77 11.75
CA GLN A 52 5.72 -1.96 10.92
C GLN A 52 7.16 -1.96 10.39
N ILE A 53 7.97 -2.95 10.78
CA ILE A 53 9.38 -3.04 10.37
C ILE A 53 9.62 -4.06 9.26
N GLU A 54 8.74 -5.06 9.13
CA GLU A 54 8.85 -6.09 8.11
C GLU A 54 7.44 -6.51 7.67
N GLU A 55 7.29 -6.81 6.39
CA GLU A 55 6.15 -7.47 5.79
C GLU A 55 6.67 -8.58 4.89
N THR A 56 6.09 -9.77 5.02
CA THR A 56 6.36 -10.88 4.10
C THR A 56 5.07 -11.23 3.39
N ASP A 57 5.11 -11.25 2.08
CA ASP A 57 4.02 -11.55 1.16
C ASP A 57 4.31 -12.92 0.54
N PHE A 58 3.39 -13.85 0.70
CA PHE A 58 3.43 -15.21 0.15
C PHE A 58 2.28 -15.33 -0.85
N SER A 59 2.58 -15.12 -2.13
CA SER A 59 1.60 -15.27 -3.20
C SER A 59 1.57 -16.70 -3.70
N SER A 60 0.37 -17.21 -4.00
CA SER A 60 0.18 -18.47 -4.73
C SER A 60 0.52 -18.33 -6.22
N ASP A 61 0.59 -17.11 -6.74
CA ASP A 61 0.99 -16.84 -8.12
C ASP A 61 2.52 -16.89 -8.25
N GLU A 62 3.03 -17.94 -8.88
CA GLU A 62 4.47 -18.14 -9.15
C GLU A 62 5.08 -17.00 -9.99
N LEU A 63 4.28 -16.27 -10.78
CA LEU A 63 4.74 -15.14 -11.60
C LEU A 63 5.02 -13.90 -10.76
N VAL A 64 4.25 -13.70 -9.69
CA VAL A 64 4.46 -12.63 -8.73
C VAL A 64 5.60 -12.99 -7.80
N GLY A 65 5.59 -14.23 -7.29
CA GLY A 65 6.56 -14.75 -6.33
C GLY A 65 6.44 -14.09 -4.96
N ASN A 66 7.13 -14.64 -3.99
CA ASN A 66 7.12 -14.12 -2.63
C ASN A 66 7.95 -12.83 -2.53
N MET A 67 7.46 -11.88 -1.76
CA MET A 67 8.13 -10.60 -1.51
C MET A 67 8.31 -10.35 -0.01
N LYS A 68 9.37 -9.65 0.33
CA LYS A 68 9.62 -9.17 1.68
C LYS A 68 9.95 -7.69 1.65
N ARG A 69 9.32 -6.88 2.50
CA ARG A 69 9.52 -5.45 2.61
C ARG A 69 10.05 -5.10 3.99
N TYR A 70 11.09 -4.28 4.03
CA TYR A 70 11.68 -3.73 5.25
C TYR A 70 11.46 -2.23 5.29
N TYR A 71 10.95 -1.76 6.41
CA TYR A 71 10.60 -0.37 6.65
C TYR A 71 11.64 0.29 7.55
N SER A 72 12.04 1.49 7.22
CA SER A 72 12.83 2.36 8.07
C SER A 72 12.14 3.67 8.30
N TYR A 73 12.39 4.30 9.44
CA TYR A 73 11.70 5.47 9.91
C TYR A 73 12.66 6.61 10.21
N THR A 74 12.18 7.83 10.04
CA THR A 74 12.82 9.04 10.54
C THR A 74 12.75 9.08 12.07
N PRO A 75 13.56 9.89 12.76
CA PRO A 75 13.49 10.02 14.21
C PRO A 75 12.11 10.47 14.75
N ASP A 76 11.32 11.14 13.94
CA ASP A 76 9.96 11.59 14.24
C ASP A 76 8.86 10.56 13.80
N GLY A 77 9.27 9.32 13.47
CA GLY A 77 8.36 8.19 13.25
C GLY A 77 7.72 8.11 11.87
N LYS A 78 8.19 8.88 10.88
CA LYS A 78 7.69 8.80 9.51
C LYS A 78 8.48 7.79 8.70
N ILE A 79 7.84 7.11 7.74
CA ILE A 79 8.54 6.17 6.86
C ILE A 79 9.63 6.91 6.07
N GLN A 80 10.88 6.53 6.26
CA GLN A 80 12.01 7.08 5.52
C GLN A 80 12.29 6.30 4.24
N ALA A 81 12.25 4.98 4.32
CA ALA A 81 12.42 4.12 3.15
C ALA A 81 11.72 2.76 3.35
N VAL A 82 11.36 2.15 2.22
CA VAL A 82 10.91 0.76 2.14
C VAL A 82 11.81 0.04 1.14
N VAL A 83 12.45 -1.06 1.57
CA VAL A 83 13.30 -1.90 0.71
C VAL A 83 12.60 -3.23 0.50
N ALA A 84 12.31 -3.56 -0.75
CA ALA A 84 11.69 -4.81 -1.13
C ALA A 84 12.74 -5.82 -1.63
N HIS A 85 12.58 -7.07 -1.19
CA HIS A 85 13.31 -8.24 -1.65
C HIS A 85 12.33 -9.19 -2.32
N LYS A 86 12.78 -9.82 -3.40
CA LYS A 86 12.01 -10.86 -4.11
C LYS A 86 12.68 -12.22 -3.89
N MET A 87 11.87 -13.26 -3.70
CA MET A 87 12.35 -14.64 -3.61
C MET A 87 12.66 -15.16 -5.02
N GLU A 88 13.92 -15.51 -5.24
CA GLU A 88 14.35 -16.12 -6.51
C GLU A 88 15.33 -17.25 -6.21
N ASN A 89 15.07 -18.45 -6.75
CA ASN A 89 15.90 -19.64 -6.55
C ASN A 89 16.17 -19.94 -5.04
N GLY A 90 15.17 -19.76 -4.18
CA GLY A 90 15.26 -20.01 -2.75
C GLY A 90 16.06 -18.98 -1.95
N LYS A 91 16.34 -17.81 -2.54
CA LYS A 91 17.06 -16.71 -1.87
C LYS A 91 16.32 -15.40 -2.01
N TRP A 92 16.35 -14.60 -0.93
CA TRP A 92 15.85 -13.23 -0.94
C TRP A 92 16.89 -12.32 -1.60
N ASN A 93 16.54 -11.77 -2.76
CA ASN A 93 17.38 -10.83 -3.50
C ASN A 93 16.78 -9.43 -3.40
N VAL A 94 17.64 -8.44 -3.22
CA VAL A 94 17.24 -7.03 -3.26
C VAL A 94 16.59 -6.74 -4.61
N TYR A 95 15.43 -6.06 -4.58
CA TYR A 95 14.62 -5.84 -5.76
C TYR A 95 14.30 -4.37 -6.02
N ARG A 96 13.63 -3.71 -5.07
CA ARG A 96 13.21 -2.31 -5.18
C ARG A 96 13.42 -1.55 -3.88
N LYS A 97 13.46 -0.22 -3.98
CA LYS A 97 13.50 0.68 -2.84
C LYS A 97 12.66 1.92 -3.15
N ASN A 98 11.84 2.34 -2.18
CA ASN A 98 11.18 3.63 -2.16
C ASN A 98 11.80 4.48 -1.05
N GLN A 99 12.08 5.76 -1.33
CA GLN A 99 12.56 6.75 -0.36
C GLN A 99 11.58 7.91 -0.31
N TYR A 100 11.30 8.38 0.90
CA TYR A 100 10.34 9.43 1.18
C TYR A 100 11.04 10.68 1.72
N SER A 101 10.55 11.85 1.34
CA SER A 101 11.07 13.15 1.77
C SER A 101 9.95 13.98 2.37
N TYR A 102 10.26 14.69 3.46
CA TYR A 102 9.30 15.51 4.20
C TYR A 102 9.81 16.95 4.34
N ASN A 103 8.90 17.91 4.41
CA ASN A 103 9.24 19.30 4.75
C ASN A 103 9.43 19.47 6.26
N ALA A 104 9.75 20.69 6.68
CA ALA A 104 9.99 21.02 8.10
C ALA A 104 8.75 20.83 8.98
N GLU A 105 7.54 20.98 8.41
CA GLU A 105 6.24 20.77 9.05
C GLU A 105 5.86 19.28 9.10
N GLY A 106 6.67 18.42 8.47
CA GLY A 106 6.47 16.98 8.44
C GLY A 106 5.51 16.47 7.38
N SER A 107 5.12 17.30 6.43
CA SER A 107 4.32 16.87 5.26
C SER A 107 5.20 16.19 4.23
N LEU A 108 4.68 15.13 3.60
CA LEU A 108 5.38 14.42 2.51
C LEU A 108 5.55 15.36 1.30
N ILE A 109 6.77 15.60 0.87
CA ILE A 109 7.06 16.44 -0.30
C ILE A 109 7.60 15.65 -1.49
N GLY A 110 7.92 14.36 -1.31
CA GLY A 110 8.38 13.54 -2.42
C GLY A 110 8.60 12.08 -2.07
N GLU A 111 8.53 11.27 -3.10
CA GLU A 111 8.89 9.86 -3.09
C GLU A 111 9.78 9.58 -4.30
N CYS A 112 10.82 8.77 -4.14
CA CYS A 112 11.67 8.32 -5.24
C CYS A 112 11.80 6.80 -5.19
N SER A 113 11.50 6.14 -6.30
CA SER A 113 11.54 4.70 -6.45
C SER A 113 12.76 4.27 -7.26
N TYR A 114 13.40 3.20 -6.79
CA TYR A 114 14.63 2.65 -7.37
C TYR A 114 14.47 1.16 -7.62
N GLN A 115 15.12 0.68 -8.66
CA GLN A 115 15.29 -0.75 -8.95
C GLN A 115 16.75 -1.14 -8.76
N TRP A 116 16.99 -2.34 -8.21
CA TRP A 116 18.33 -2.90 -8.06
C TRP A 116 18.74 -3.59 -9.36
N ILE A 117 19.78 -3.07 -10.03
CA ILE A 117 20.29 -3.60 -11.30
C ILE A 117 21.80 -3.65 -11.21
N ASN A 118 22.38 -4.85 -11.43
CA ASN A 118 23.83 -5.08 -11.50
C ASN A 118 24.62 -4.47 -10.33
N GLY A 119 24.10 -4.62 -9.09
CA GLY A 119 24.80 -4.17 -7.90
C GLY A 119 24.64 -2.68 -7.58
N THR A 120 23.71 -1.96 -8.22
CA THR A 120 23.46 -0.54 -7.96
C THR A 120 21.98 -0.20 -8.01
N TRP A 121 21.61 0.87 -7.28
CA TRP A 121 20.26 1.43 -7.32
C TRP A 121 20.11 2.38 -8.51
N ILE A 122 19.23 2.03 -9.44
CA ILE A 122 18.85 2.87 -10.58
C ILE A 122 17.48 3.49 -10.29
N PRO A 123 17.34 4.82 -10.29
CA PRO A 123 16.03 5.45 -10.17
C PRO A 123 15.15 5.11 -11.38
N PHE A 124 13.84 4.98 -11.20
CA PHE A 124 12.91 4.77 -12.31
C PHE A 124 11.67 5.64 -12.26
N SER A 125 11.20 6.04 -11.07
CA SER A 125 10.10 6.99 -10.91
C SER A 125 10.28 7.86 -9.68
N LYS A 126 9.73 9.06 -9.71
CA LYS A 126 9.58 9.91 -8.52
C LYS A 126 8.27 10.67 -8.57
N THR A 127 7.80 11.10 -7.39
CA THR A 127 6.76 12.11 -7.24
C THR A 127 7.27 13.27 -6.41
N GLU A 128 6.76 14.48 -6.69
CA GLU A 128 7.00 15.69 -5.93
C GLU A 128 5.66 16.34 -5.60
N LEU A 129 5.51 16.84 -4.37
CA LEU A 129 4.29 17.51 -3.90
C LEU A 129 4.59 18.95 -3.54
N GLU A 130 3.79 19.86 -4.09
CA GLU A 130 3.81 21.28 -3.80
C GLU A 130 2.50 21.66 -3.10
N TYR A 131 2.58 22.09 -1.85
CA TYR A 131 1.42 22.44 -1.04
C TYR A 131 1.02 23.91 -1.24
N THR A 132 -0.29 24.14 -1.19
CA THR A 132 -0.94 25.45 -1.22
C THR A 132 -1.92 25.58 -0.04
N GLU A 133 -2.50 26.75 0.18
CA GLU A 133 -3.55 26.93 1.21
C GLU A 133 -4.81 26.08 0.96
N LEU A 134 -5.09 25.73 -0.30
CA LEU A 134 -6.31 25.03 -0.71
C LEU A 134 -6.07 23.55 -1.05
N GLY A 135 -4.84 23.06 -0.90
CA GLY A 135 -4.54 21.66 -1.24
C GLY A 135 -3.09 21.48 -1.69
N TYR A 136 -2.87 20.68 -2.71
CA TYR A 136 -1.52 20.43 -3.24
C TYR A 136 -1.54 20.10 -4.74
N THR A 137 -0.38 20.23 -5.35
CA THR A 137 -0.09 19.72 -6.71
C THR A 137 0.95 18.62 -6.59
N LYS A 138 0.68 17.46 -7.18
CA LYS A 138 1.60 16.33 -7.29
C LYS A 138 2.09 16.22 -8.73
N TYR A 139 3.40 16.15 -8.91
CA TYR A 139 4.04 15.85 -10.18
C TYR A 139 4.62 14.46 -10.16
N SER A 140 4.43 13.70 -11.23
CA SER A 140 4.99 12.36 -11.39
C SER A 140 5.97 12.35 -12.56
N TYR A 141 7.15 11.73 -12.32
CA TYR A 141 8.26 11.69 -13.26
C TYR A 141 8.70 10.25 -13.51
N GLU A 142 9.23 10.01 -14.69
CA GLU A 142 9.96 8.81 -15.05
C GLU A 142 11.43 9.12 -15.30
N TRP A 143 12.29 8.16 -15.00
CA TRP A 143 13.72 8.25 -15.30
C TRP A 143 13.99 7.68 -16.69
N ILE A 144 14.30 8.57 -17.66
CA ILE A 144 14.51 8.23 -19.06
C ILE A 144 15.81 8.90 -19.51
N ASP A 145 16.70 8.14 -20.17
CA ASP A 145 17.96 8.65 -20.70
C ASP A 145 18.78 9.48 -19.69
N ALA A 146 18.90 8.96 -18.45
CA ALA A 146 19.61 9.58 -17.34
C ALA A 146 19.11 10.97 -16.92
N LYS A 147 17.81 11.26 -17.13
CA LYS A 147 17.14 12.48 -16.68
C LYS A 147 15.71 12.19 -16.21
N TRP A 148 15.19 13.08 -15.38
CA TRP A 148 13.79 13.05 -14.96
C TRP A 148 12.91 13.72 -16.01
N GLU A 149 11.91 13.01 -16.51
CA GLU A 149 10.89 13.54 -17.40
C GLU A 149 9.54 13.54 -16.69
N VAL A 150 8.89 14.71 -16.60
CA VAL A 150 7.55 14.83 -16.05
C VAL A 150 6.56 14.13 -16.98
N LYS A 151 5.70 13.29 -16.39
CA LYS A 151 4.66 12.53 -17.13
C LYS A 151 3.26 12.98 -16.76
N PHE A 152 3.04 13.27 -15.48
CA PHE A 152 1.71 13.60 -15.00
C PHE A 152 1.76 14.73 -13.99
N LYS A 153 0.65 15.46 -13.91
CA LYS A 153 0.36 16.47 -12.91
C LYS A 153 -1.02 16.19 -12.35
N ASP A 154 -1.15 16.21 -11.04
CA ASP A 154 -2.40 16.00 -10.32
C ASP A 154 -2.60 17.18 -9.35
N VAL A 155 -3.69 17.90 -9.49
CA VAL A 155 -4.02 19.08 -8.67
C VAL A 155 -5.17 18.70 -7.75
N HIS A 156 -4.94 18.78 -6.45
CA HIS A 156 -5.91 18.52 -5.41
C HIS A 156 -6.33 19.80 -4.72
N CYS A 157 -7.64 20.02 -4.64
CA CYS A 157 -8.26 21.09 -3.85
C CYS A 157 -9.07 20.45 -2.74
N ILE A 158 -8.80 20.84 -1.51
CA ILE A 158 -9.39 20.29 -0.28
C ILE A 158 -10.37 21.30 0.29
N SER A 159 -11.56 20.84 0.68
CA SER A 159 -12.58 21.68 1.32
C SER A 159 -13.30 20.92 2.45
N ALA A 160 -14.03 21.64 3.29
CA ALA A 160 -14.79 21.02 4.36
C ALA A 160 -15.91 20.06 3.87
N ASN A 161 -16.39 20.24 2.63
CA ASN A 161 -17.52 19.47 2.09
C ASN A 161 -17.07 18.37 1.12
N GLY A 162 -15.78 18.32 0.79
CA GLY A 162 -15.21 17.34 -0.12
C GLY A 162 -13.98 17.84 -0.84
N ASP A 163 -13.32 16.93 -1.53
CA ASP A 163 -12.11 17.19 -2.30
C ASP A 163 -12.38 17.08 -3.78
N PHE A 164 -11.73 17.93 -4.53
CA PHE A 164 -11.75 17.90 -5.99
C PHE A 164 -10.34 17.73 -6.52
N SER A 165 -10.15 16.83 -7.50
CA SER A 165 -8.86 16.68 -8.17
C SER A 165 -8.99 16.65 -9.69
N THR A 166 -7.93 17.13 -10.34
CA THR A 166 -7.77 17.13 -11.79
C THR A 166 -6.43 16.51 -12.16
N TYR A 167 -6.48 15.54 -13.06
CA TYR A 167 -5.32 14.79 -13.50
C TYR A 167 -4.98 15.11 -14.95
N TYR A 168 -3.71 15.45 -15.19
CA TYR A 168 -3.18 15.85 -16.47
C TYR A 168 -2.05 14.93 -16.91
N ALA A 169 -2.03 14.56 -18.19
CA ALA A 169 -0.90 13.93 -18.84
C ALA A 169 -0.03 14.99 -19.54
N HIS A 170 1.29 14.85 -19.45
CA HIS A 170 2.23 15.70 -20.18
C HIS A 170 2.32 15.23 -21.64
N LYS A 171 1.98 16.10 -22.60
CA LYS A 171 2.05 15.83 -24.04
C LYS A 171 2.81 16.93 -24.75
N GLY A 172 3.98 16.58 -25.30
CA GLY A 172 4.88 17.55 -25.94
C GLY A 172 5.40 18.57 -24.92
N SER A 173 4.94 19.82 -24.98
CA SER A 173 5.32 20.89 -24.04
C SER A 173 4.21 21.26 -23.03
N ASN A 174 3.04 20.62 -23.09
CA ASN A 174 1.86 21.02 -22.36
C ASN A 174 1.29 19.88 -21.50
N PHE A 175 0.58 20.27 -20.43
CA PHE A 175 -0.27 19.37 -19.68
C PHE A 175 -1.69 19.38 -20.28
N VAL A 176 -2.20 18.19 -20.61
CA VAL A 176 -3.54 17.97 -21.15
C VAL A 176 -4.40 17.29 -20.09
N LEU A 177 -5.55 17.84 -19.76
CA LEU A 177 -6.49 17.29 -18.81
C LEU A 177 -6.98 15.90 -19.30
N VAL A 178 -6.92 14.91 -18.44
CA VAL A 178 -7.28 13.50 -18.75
C VAL A 178 -8.46 13.03 -17.91
N SER A 179 -8.49 13.40 -16.64
CA SER A 179 -9.58 13.04 -15.76
C SER A 179 -9.75 14.05 -14.63
N LYS A 180 -10.92 14.01 -14.03
CA LYS A 180 -11.25 14.74 -12.80
C LYS A 180 -12.00 13.82 -11.83
N SER A 181 -11.90 14.12 -10.55
CA SER A 181 -12.63 13.40 -9.51
C SER A 181 -13.16 14.33 -8.43
N LEU A 182 -14.23 13.89 -7.79
CA LEU A 182 -14.84 14.52 -6.63
C LEU A 182 -14.97 13.47 -5.53
N VAL A 183 -14.58 13.82 -4.31
CA VAL A 183 -14.91 13.10 -3.09
C VAL A 183 -15.85 13.99 -2.29
N GLY A 184 -17.07 13.56 -2.05
CA GLY A 184 -18.02 14.26 -1.17
C GLY A 184 -18.04 13.62 0.21
N TYR A 185 -18.12 14.44 1.25
CA TYR A 185 -18.14 14.02 2.65
C TYR A 185 -19.57 13.99 3.22
N ASN A 186 -19.78 13.14 4.22
CA ASN A 186 -20.98 13.16 5.05
C ASN A 186 -20.82 14.20 6.21
N ASP A 187 -21.86 14.35 7.02
CA ASP A 187 -21.86 15.30 8.14
C ASP A 187 -20.81 15.00 9.22
N ALA A 188 -20.27 13.78 9.25
CA ALA A 188 -19.19 13.37 10.12
C ALA A 188 -17.78 13.56 9.49
N GLY A 189 -17.69 14.19 8.30
CA GLY A 189 -16.45 14.41 7.57
C GLY A 189 -15.83 13.16 6.95
N LYS A 190 -16.61 12.07 6.80
CA LYS A 190 -16.15 10.82 6.17
C LYS A 190 -16.59 10.78 4.72
N ASP A 191 -15.85 10.06 3.88
CA ASP A 191 -16.19 9.84 2.48
C ASP A 191 -17.63 9.32 2.36
N LYS A 192 -18.46 10.00 1.57
CA LYS A 192 -19.83 9.58 1.26
C LYS A 192 -19.92 9.08 -0.17
N LEU A 193 -19.18 9.73 -1.04
CA LEU A 193 -19.24 9.51 -2.47
C LEU A 193 -17.91 9.87 -3.10
N ARG A 194 -17.45 9.04 -4.02
CA ARG A 194 -16.39 9.37 -4.97
C ARG A 194 -16.94 9.23 -6.39
N GLN A 195 -16.77 10.25 -7.21
CA GLN A 195 -17.14 10.24 -8.61
C GLN A 195 -15.93 10.63 -9.46
N THR A 196 -15.69 9.89 -10.54
CA THR A 196 -14.65 10.23 -11.52
C THR A 196 -15.26 10.56 -12.88
N TRP A 197 -14.48 11.27 -13.68
CA TRP A 197 -14.82 11.57 -15.09
C TRP A 197 -13.55 11.41 -15.93
N THR A 198 -13.68 10.81 -17.08
CA THR A 198 -12.63 10.80 -18.11
C THR A 198 -12.89 11.95 -19.08
N VAL A 199 -11.85 12.75 -19.31
CA VAL A 199 -11.93 13.91 -20.20
C VAL A 199 -11.41 13.53 -21.59
N GLN A 200 -12.20 13.75 -22.63
CA GLN A 200 -11.83 13.40 -23.98
C GLN A 200 -11.06 14.56 -24.65
N ASN A 201 -9.90 14.25 -25.22
CA ASN A 201 -9.07 15.20 -25.96
C ASN A 201 -8.67 16.49 -25.19
N GLY A 202 -8.71 16.46 -23.86
CA GLY A 202 -8.42 17.64 -23.04
C GLY A 202 -9.56 18.65 -22.95
N ASP A 203 -10.72 18.34 -23.52
CA ASP A 203 -11.91 19.17 -23.51
C ASP A 203 -12.80 18.80 -22.31
N GLU A 204 -12.87 19.67 -21.33
CA GLU A 204 -13.60 19.45 -20.08
C GLU A 204 -15.11 19.30 -20.30
N GLU A 205 -15.68 20.00 -21.30
CA GLU A 205 -17.09 19.91 -21.65
C GLU A 205 -17.43 18.54 -22.27
N ASN A 206 -16.43 17.88 -22.84
CA ASN A 206 -16.55 16.54 -23.43
C ASN A 206 -16.06 15.46 -22.46
N SER A 207 -16.59 15.47 -21.23
CA SER A 207 -16.29 14.49 -20.20
C SER A 207 -17.34 13.38 -20.14
N VAL A 208 -16.87 12.14 -19.95
CA VAL A 208 -17.75 10.98 -19.74
C VAL A 208 -17.64 10.50 -18.30
N TYR A 209 -18.72 9.97 -17.75
CA TYR A 209 -18.72 9.41 -16.40
C TYR A 209 -17.76 8.21 -16.33
N GLY A 210 -16.85 8.27 -15.38
CA GLY A 210 -16.09 7.14 -14.90
C GLY A 210 -16.76 6.49 -13.69
N PRO A 211 -16.09 5.56 -12.99
CA PRO A 211 -16.65 4.89 -11.82
C PRO A 211 -17.15 5.87 -10.75
N ARG A 212 -18.23 5.47 -10.07
CA ARG A 212 -18.79 6.12 -8.91
C ARG A 212 -18.82 5.14 -7.75
N THR A 213 -18.18 5.48 -6.62
CA THR A 213 -18.17 4.69 -5.40
C THR A 213 -18.98 5.40 -4.33
N SER A 214 -19.89 4.70 -3.66
CA SER A 214 -20.63 5.17 -2.48
C SER A 214 -20.18 4.38 -1.24
N TYR A 215 -20.19 5.05 -0.08
CA TYR A 215 -19.70 4.51 1.19
C TYR A 215 -20.83 4.51 2.23
N GLU A 216 -20.97 3.41 2.95
CA GLU A 216 -21.91 3.25 4.06
C GLU A 216 -21.15 2.96 5.36
N TYR A 217 -21.66 3.49 6.47
CA TYR A 217 -21.05 3.34 7.79
C TYR A 217 -22.03 2.69 8.76
N ASP A 218 -21.50 1.94 9.73
CA ASP A 218 -22.26 1.39 10.84
C ASP A 218 -22.59 2.45 11.91
N GLU A 219 -23.31 2.05 12.96
CA GLU A 219 -23.70 2.92 14.07
C GLU A 219 -22.49 3.44 14.87
N ASN A 220 -21.37 2.72 14.84
CA ASN A 220 -20.12 3.09 15.50
C ASN A 220 -19.27 4.00 14.60
N GLY A 221 -19.71 4.21 13.35
CA GLY A 221 -18.99 4.99 12.36
C GLY A 221 -17.88 4.22 11.64
N ASN A 222 -17.81 2.90 11.74
CA ASN A 222 -16.90 2.10 10.94
C ASN A 222 -17.45 1.97 9.52
N LEU A 223 -16.58 1.87 8.53
CA LEU A 223 -16.97 1.65 7.14
C LEU A 223 -17.62 0.27 7.02
N LYS A 224 -18.91 0.23 6.68
CA LYS A 224 -19.68 -1.00 6.56
C LYS A 224 -19.61 -1.59 5.17
N SER A 225 -19.73 -0.73 4.16
CA SER A 225 -19.63 -1.16 2.77
C SER A 225 -19.21 -0.03 1.86
N GLU A 226 -18.63 -0.39 0.72
CA GLU A 226 -18.46 0.48 -0.43
C GLU A 226 -18.98 -0.23 -1.68
N THR A 227 -19.69 0.53 -2.54
CA THR A 227 -20.26 0.01 -3.76
C THR A 227 -19.87 0.89 -4.94
N THR A 228 -19.29 0.29 -5.96
CA THR A 228 -18.86 0.96 -7.18
C THR A 228 -19.79 0.64 -8.34
N LEU A 229 -20.25 1.69 -8.99
CA LEU A 229 -20.99 1.65 -10.26
C LEU A 229 -20.04 2.02 -11.40
N ILE A 230 -20.30 1.45 -12.57
CA ILE A 230 -19.69 1.88 -13.84
C ILE A 230 -20.79 2.44 -14.75
N TYR A 231 -20.39 3.19 -15.77
CA TYR A 231 -21.31 3.81 -16.72
C TYR A 231 -20.99 3.36 -18.15
N ASP A 232 -22.02 3.09 -18.92
CA ASP A 232 -21.89 2.84 -20.34
C ASP A 232 -21.76 4.16 -21.15
N ALA A 233 -21.56 4.05 -22.45
CA ALA A 233 -21.45 5.21 -23.35
C ALA A 233 -22.72 6.09 -23.43
N LEU A 234 -23.87 5.58 -22.97
CA LEU A 234 -25.14 6.31 -22.90
C LEU A 234 -25.39 6.93 -21.53
N GLY A 235 -24.43 6.79 -20.59
CA GLY A 235 -24.53 7.31 -19.22
C GLY A 235 -25.44 6.48 -18.30
N ARG A 236 -25.80 5.25 -18.69
CA ARG A 236 -26.55 4.33 -17.83
C ARG A 236 -25.59 3.64 -16.87
N SER A 237 -25.93 3.64 -15.59
CA SER A 237 -25.12 3.01 -14.56
C SER A 237 -25.49 1.55 -14.33
N GLU A 238 -24.47 0.75 -14.01
CA GLU A 238 -24.59 -0.64 -13.61
C GLU A 238 -23.69 -0.89 -12.39
N ASN A 239 -24.12 -1.79 -11.51
CA ASN A 239 -23.27 -2.28 -10.44
C ASN A 239 -22.01 -2.94 -11.03
N ASN A 240 -20.87 -2.82 -10.34
CA ASN A 240 -19.62 -3.44 -10.79
C ASN A 240 -18.94 -4.19 -9.66
N TYR A 241 -18.72 -3.51 -8.53
CA TYR A 241 -17.92 -4.04 -7.44
C TYR A 241 -18.46 -3.57 -6.09
N ARG A 242 -18.40 -4.45 -5.08
CA ARG A 242 -18.79 -4.12 -3.71
C ARG A 242 -17.81 -4.76 -2.72
N MET A 243 -17.50 -4.03 -1.66
CA MET A 243 -16.78 -4.54 -0.50
C MET A 243 -17.65 -4.41 0.75
N GLU A 244 -17.61 -5.42 1.60
CA GLU A 244 -18.27 -5.44 2.91
C GLU A 244 -17.23 -5.68 4.00
N TYR A 245 -17.31 -4.91 5.08
CA TYR A 245 -16.34 -4.87 6.15
C TYR A 245 -16.94 -5.40 7.43
N SER A 246 -16.21 -6.26 8.14
CA SER A 246 -16.57 -6.79 9.45
C SER A 246 -15.57 -6.36 10.52
N TYR A 247 -16.07 -6.13 11.74
CA TYR A 247 -15.26 -5.63 12.84
C TYR A 247 -15.49 -6.46 14.09
N ASP A 248 -14.47 -6.53 14.95
CA ASP A 248 -14.60 -7.11 16.29
C ASP A 248 -15.18 -6.07 17.28
N GLU A 249 -15.36 -6.50 18.54
CA GLU A 249 -15.86 -5.65 19.63
C GLU A 249 -14.97 -4.44 19.96
N ASN A 250 -13.71 -4.47 19.55
CA ASN A 250 -12.76 -3.37 19.72
C ASN A 250 -12.71 -2.43 18.50
N GLY A 251 -13.56 -2.67 17.49
CA GLY A 251 -13.61 -1.89 16.25
C GLY A 251 -12.45 -2.18 15.28
N ARG A 252 -11.75 -3.32 15.45
CA ARG A 252 -10.69 -3.75 14.53
C ARG A 252 -11.32 -4.53 13.38
N ASN A 253 -10.90 -4.23 12.14
CA ASN A 253 -11.39 -4.93 10.97
C ASN A 253 -10.97 -6.42 11.02
N THR A 254 -11.92 -7.34 10.98
CA THR A 254 -11.66 -8.78 11.01
C THR A 254 -11.74 -9.44 9.64
N SER A 255 -12.56 -8.89 8.74
CA SER A 255 -12.63 -9.39 7.37
C SER A 255 -13.14 -8.33 6.39
N ILE A 256 -12.74 -8.50 5.13
CA ILE A 256 -13.29 -7.79 3.98
C ILE A 256 -13.75 -8.84 2.98
N GLU A 257 -15.03 -8.78 2.61
CA GLU A 257 -15.60 -9.61 1.56
C GLU A 257 -15.80 -8.77 0.31
N SER A 258 -15.24 -9.21 -0.82
CA SER A 258 -15.30 -8.52 -2.09
C SER A 258 -16.22 -9.26 -3.05
N TYR A 259 -17.09 -8.51 -3.73
CA TYR A 259 -18.09 -9.04 -4.63
C TYR A 259 -17.98 -8.38 -5.99
N VAL A 260 -18.20 -9.15 -7.05
CA VAL A 260 -18.37 -8.65 -8.41
C VAL A 260 -19.84 -8.76 -8.82
N TRP A 261 -20.31 -7.81 -9.64
CA TRP A 261 -21.66 -7.86 -10.22
C TRP A 261 -21.66 -8.75 -11.45
N ASN A 262 -22.46 -9.80 -11.43
CA ASN A 262 -22.61 -10.73 -12.54
C ASN A 262 -24.04 -11.26 -12.60
N ASP A 263 -24.64 -11.33 -13.80
CA ASP A 263 -25.99 -11.83 -14.04
C ASP A 263 -27.04 -11.25 -13.06
N GLU A 264 -27.03 -9.91 -12.90
CA GLU A 264 -27.94 -9.16 -12.02
C GLU A 264 -27.87 -9.53 -10.53
N GLN A 265 -26.74 -10.09 -10.08
CA GLN A 265 -26.51 -10.44 -8.68
C GLN A 265 -25.06 -10.19 -8.24
N TRP A 266 -24.86 -10.02 -6.92
CA TRP A 266 -23.56 -9.97 -6.31
C TRP A 266 -23.00 -11.38 -6.15
N VAL A 267 -21.82 -11.63 -6.70
CA VAL A 267 -21.11 -12.90 -6.59
C VAL A 267 -19.84 -12.65 -5.78
N LEU A 268 -19.62 -13.42 -4.72
CA LEU A 268 -18.42 -13.35 -3.91
C LEU A 268 -17.18 -13.64 -4.79
N ASP A 269 -16.16 -12.80 -4.71
CA ASP A 269 -14.90 -12.93 -5.44
C ASP A 269 -13.76 -13.31 -4.50
N THR A 270 -13.55 -12.53 -3.42
CA THR A 270 -12.47 -12.79 -2.46
C THR A 270 -12.90 -12.51 -1.02
N ILE A 271 -12.20 -13.14 -0.07
CA ILE A 271 -12.33 -12.89 1.37
C ILE A 271 -10.94 -12.63 1.94
N GLU A 272 -10.76 -11.45 2.51
CA GLU A 272 -9.59 -11.12 3.33
C GLU A 272 -9.90 -11.37 4.81
N ARG A 273 -8.96 -11.94 5.57
CA ARG A 273 -9.09 -12.16 7.01
C ARG A 273 -7.86 -11.65 7.73
N TYR A 274 -8.09 -10.84 8.76
CA TYR A 274 -7.07 -10.23 9.60
C TYR A 274 -6.98 -10.96 10.94
N ASP A 275 -5.78 -11.38 11.31
CA ASP A 275 -5.49 -11.99 12.62
C ASP A 275 -4.72 -10.99 13.48
N TYR A 276 -5.28 -10.70 14.66
CA TYR A 276 -4.73 -9.80 15.67
C TYR A 276 -4.24 -10.57 16.89
N SER A 277 -3.88 -11.84 16.75
CA SER A 277 -3.43 -12.66 17.88
C SER A 277 -2.35 -11.91 18.67
N GLU A 278 -2.64 -11.74 19.97
CA GLU A 278 -1.68 -11.20 20.93
C GLU A 278 -0.52 -12.18 21.06
N THR A 279 0.40 -12.09 20.18
CA THR A 279 1.77 -12.50 20.46
C THR A 279 2.67 -12.01 19.35
N ALA A 280 3.08 -10.81 19.46
CA ALA A 280 4.43 -10.49 19.08
C ALA A 280 5.47 -11.21 19.97
N THR A 281 5.22 -12.46 20.33
CA THR A 281 6.28 -13.40 20.76
C THR A 281 6.71 -14.20 19.55
N CYS A 282 7.05 -13.48 18.47
CA CYS A 282 7.68 -14.03 17.26
C CYS A 282 9.09 -14.54 17.50
N ILE A 283 9.44 -14.99 18.72
CA ILE A 283 10.71 -15.66 18.98
C ILE A 283 10.54 -17.18 19.05
N ASN A 284 9.32 -17.70 19.21
CA ASN A 284 9.15 -19.14 19.49
C ASN A 284 8.59 -19.99 18.37
N ASN A 285 8.15 -19.46 17.23
CA ASN A 285 7.58 -20.28 16.15
C ASN A 285 8.45 -20.41 14.87
N ILE A 286 9.68 -19.88 14.87
CA ILE A 286 10.67 -20.23 13.83
C ILE A 286 11.12 -21.68 13.92
N ASN A 287 10.82 -22.37 15.01
CA ASN A 287 11.27 -23.74 15.23
C ASN A 287 10.43 -24.85 14.58
N SER A 288 9.33 -24.56 13.90
CA SER A 288 8.45 -25.61 13.34
C SER A 288 8.43 -25.73 11.82
N MET A 289 8.99 -24.80 11.07
CA MET A 289 9.04 -24.88 9.59
C MET A 289 10.43 -24.79 8.97
N VAL A 290 11.48 -24.53 9.73
CA VAL A 290 12.86 -24.68 9.26
C VAL A 290 13.36 -26.02 9.75
N ALA A 291 13.51 -26.98 8.84
CA ALA A 291 14.24 -28.21 9.11
C ALA A 291 15.56 -27.84 9.78
N LYS A 292 15.69 -28.14 11.08
CA LYS A 292 16.89 -28.23 11.89
C LYS A 292 18.19 -27.68 11.28
N SER A 293 18.31 -26.37 11.10
CA SER A 293 19.63 -25.73 11.08
C SER A 293 19.85 -25.15 12.47
N SER A 294 20.81 -25.68 13.21
CA SER A 294 21.15 -25.17 14.54
C SER A 294 21.99 -23.88 14.40
N VAL A 295 21.32 -22.74 14.39
CA VAL A 295 22.01 -21.45 14.45
C VAL A 295 22.26 -21.11 15.92
N LYS A 296 23.51 -21.05 16.33
CA LYS A 296 23.93 -20.66 17.68
C LYS A 296 24.81 -19.42 17.63
N LYS A 297 24.37 -18.34 18.27
CA LYS A 297 25.19 -17.15 18.45
C LYS A 297 25.97 -17.29 19.74
N VAL A 298 27.31 -17.19 19.67
CA VAL A 298 28.19 -17.20 20.81
C VAL A 298 29.02 -15.91 20.82
N ILE A 299 29.09 -15.23 21.94
CA ILE A 299 29.98 -14.10 22.13
C ILE A 299 31.18 -14.61 22.92
N ASP A 300 32.36 -14.62 22.31
CA ASP A 300 33.61 -15.00 22.94
C ASP A 300 34.65 -13.90 22.71
N ASN A 301 35.28 -13.45 23.79
CA ASN A 301 36.31 -12.39 23.80
C ASN A 301 35.92 -11.11 23.04
N GLY A 302 34.62 -10.73 23.09
CA GLY A 302 34.13 -9.51 22.42
C GLY A 302 33.82 -9.69 20.91
N HIS A 303 33.98 -10.90 20.39
CA HIS A 303 33.65 -11.24 19.01
C HIS A 303 32.30 -12.00 18.93
N ILE A 304 31.50 -11.69 17.91
CA ILE A 304 30.27 -12.42 17.65
C ILE A 304 30.57 -13.56 16.67
N ASN A 305 30.43 -14.79 17.15
CA ASN A 305 30.53 -15.99 16.35
C ASN A 305 29.13 -16.54 16.09
N ILE A 306 28.79 -16.81 14.83
CA ILE A 306 27.53 -17.47 14.40
C ILE A 306 27.90 -18.88 13.95
N HIS A 307 27.33 -19.88 14.61
CA HIS A 307 27.47 -21.28 14.22
C HIS A 307 26.23 -21.71 13.48
N VAL A 308 26.38 -22.17 12.23
CA VAL A 308 25.31 -22.73 11.39
C VAL A 308 25.77 -24.07 10.89
N ASP A 309 25.04 -25.13 11.22
CA ASP A 309 25.31 -26.51 10.77
C ASP A 309 26.77 -26.95 10.91
N GLY A 310 27.34 -26.68 12.10
CA GLY A 310 28.72 -27.07 12.42
C GLY A 310 29.82 -26.18 11.82
N LYS A 311 29.46 -25.12 11.10
CA LYS A 311 30.42 -24.10 10.62
C LYS A 311 30.33 -22.85 11.46
N SER A 312 31.52 -22.26 11.77
CA SER A 312 31.63 -21.03 12.55
C SER A 312 31.98 -19.86 11.65
N TYR A 313 31.21 -18.75 11.75
CA TYR A 313 31.45 -17.50 11.05
C TYR A 313 31.73 -16.41 12.08
N GLN A 314 32.88 -15.76 12.01
CA GLN A 314 33.23 -14.65 12.86
C GLN A 314 32.89 -13.33 12.15
N LEU A 315 32.10 -12.47 12.81
CA LEU A 315 31.83 -11.12 12.33
C LEU A 315 32.96 -10.20 12.81
N ASN A 316 33.93 -9.93 11.95
CA ASN A 316 34.96 -8.92 12.19
C ASN A 316 34.35 -7.54 11.92
N GLY A 317 33.98 -6.84 12.99
CA GLY A 317 33.61 -5.43 12.93
C GLY A 317 34.84 -4.57 12.69
N THR A 318 35.17 -4.28 11.45
CA THR A 318 36.04 -3.12 11.15
C THR A 318 35.15 -1.91 11.08
N GLY A 319 34.91 -1.25 12.20
CA GLY A 319 34.41 0.11 12.27
C GLY A 319 35.46 1.05 11.70
N GLY A 320 35.21 1.63 10.56
CA GLY A 320 35.86 2.84 10.10
C GLY A 320 34.89 4.01 10.33
N LEU A 321 35.42 5.05 10.99
CA LEU A 321 34.83 6.36 11.29
C LEU A 321 34.19 7.03 10.06
#